data_b382aa0349bd7753f939d34fe52818b5
#
_entry.id   b382aa0349bd7753f939d34fe52818b5
#
_cell.length_a   1.000
_cell.length_b   1.000
_cell.length_c   1.000
_cell.angle_alpha   90.00
_cell.angle_beta   90.00
_cell.angle_gamma   90.00
#
_symmetry.space_group_name_H-M   'P 1'
#
loop_
_entity.id
_entity.type
_entity.pdbx_description
1 polymer ?
#
loop_
_entity_poly.entity_id
_entity_poly.type
_entity_poly.pdbx_seq_one_letter_code
_entity_poly.pdbx_strand_id
1 'polypeptide(L)'
;MDEPQWLSIARELRAMAQTGLAFSADRFDRQRYERLRELAASMLAHGSGEKCEVILEIFRHGFGYATPKVDVRGAAFVDGQVLLVREISDGKWTLPGGWADVNQSAAESVIREIAEESGFEARALKLAAVHDYQKSGHPPRNIDSIYKMFFICEITGGCARPSDETSEVAFFARDALPPLSLGRTTARQIDRMFHHAAHPDLATDFD
;
A
#
# COMPACT_ATOMS: atom_id res chain seq x y z
N MET A 1 13.83 -1.31 10.70
CA MET A 1 14.52 -2.61 10.45
C MET A 1 14.68 -2.72 8.96
N ASP A 2 15.90 -2.97 8.51
CA ASP A 2 16.16 -3.14 7.09
C ASP A 2 15.47 -4.41 6.56
N GLU A 3 15.06 -4.37 5.31
CA GLU A 3 14.44 -5.52 4.64
C GLU A 3 15.47 -6.66 4.53
N PRO A 4 15.11 -7.91 4.89
CA PRO A 4 15.98 -9.04 4.69
C PRO A 4 16.33 -9.23 3.20
N GLN A 5 17.60 -9.39 2.87
CA GLN A 5 18.08 -9.53 1.50
C GLN A 5 17.40 -10.68 0.74
N TRP A 6 17.10 -11.79 1.41
CA TRP A 6 16.42 -12.92 0.79
C TRP A 6 15.00 -12.55 0.27
N LEU A 7 14.29 -11.64 0.96
CA LEU A 7 12.95 -11.21 0.55
C LEU A 7 12.99 -10.35 -0.72
N SER A 8 13.94 -9.43 -0.79
CA SER A 8 14.20 -8.61 -1.98
C SER A 8 14.57 -9.49 -3.19
N ILE A 9 15.48 -10.45 -3.00
CA ILE A 9 15.88 -11.39 -4.06
C ILE A 9 14.68 -12.27 -4.50
N ALA A 10 13.90 -12.81 -3.58
CA ALA A 10 12.75 -13.65 -3.90
C ALA A 10 11.70 -12.87 -4.73
N ARG A 11 11.48 -11.60 -4.39
CA ARG A 11 10.57 -10.71 -5.15
C ARG A 11 11.06 -10.47 -6.56
N GLU A 12 12.35 -10.19 -6.75
CA GLU A 12 12.96 -9.97 -8.05
C GLU A 12 12.89 -11.23 -8.92
N LEU A 13 13.26 -12.40 -8.38
CA LEU A 13 13.16 -13.69 -9.07
C LEU A 13 11.72 -14.01 -9.49
N ARG A 14 10.74 -13.74 -8.62
CA ARG A 14 9.31 -13.90 -8.94
C ARG A 14 8.91 -12.99 -10.11
N ALA A 15 9.30 -11.72 -10.09
CA ALA A 15 8.97 -10.77 -11.15
C ALA A 15 9.58 -11.16 -12.49
N MET A 16 10.83 -11.61 -12.51
CA MET A 16 11.50 -12.15 -13.70
C MET A 16 10.76 -13.38 -14.24
N ALA A 17 10.42 -14.33 -13.36
CA ALA A 17 9.70 -15.54 -13.75
C ALA A 17 8.31 -15.23 -14.33
N GLN A 18 7.53 -14.37 -13.68
CA GLN A 18 6.20 -13.96 -14.15
C GLN A 18 6.29 -13.30 -15.53
N THR A 19 7.18 -12.33 -15.70
CA THR A 19 7.38 -11.61 -16.96
C THR A 19 7.86 -12.54 -18.06
N GLY A 20 8.85 -13.39 -17.75
CA GLY A 20 9.36 -14.37 -18.71
C GLY A 20 8.30 -15.37 -19.18
N LEU A 21 7.48 -15.90 -18.28
CA LEU A 21 6.37 -16.79 -18.60
C LEU A 21 5.28 -16.13 -19.46
N ALA A 22 5.08 -14.83 -19.28
CA ALA A 22 4.08 -14.08 -20.06
C ALA A 22 4.51 -13.87 -21.53
N PHE A 23 5.81 -13.67 -21.79
CA PHE A 23 6.29 -13.21 -23.09
C PHE A 23 7.14 -14.25 -23.84
N SER A 24 7.71 -15.26 -23.18
CA SER A 24 8.49 -16.29 -23.85
C SER A 24 7.64 -17.28 -24.60
N ALA A 25 7.91 -17.48 -25.89
CA ALA A 25 7.33 -18.52 -26.72
C ALA A 25 8.17 -19.80 -26.73
N ASP A 26 9.46 -19.73 -26.44
CA ASP A 26 10.35 -20.89 -26.44
C ASP A 26 10.09 -21.80 -25.24
N ARG A 27 9.97 -23.13 -25.52
CA ARG A 27 9.66 -24.13 -24.48
C ARG A 27 10.75 -24.26 -23.43
N PHE A 28 12.02 -24.11 -23.82
CA PHE A 28 13.15 -24.26 -22.90
C PHE A 28 13.28 -23.03 -22.00
N ASP A 29 13.01 -21.84 -22.53
CA ASP A 29 12.95 -20.63 -21.74
C ASP A 29 11.79 -20.68 -20.77
N ARG A 30 10.60 -21.14 -21.20
CA ARG A 30 9.47 -21.34 -20.29
C ARG A 30 9.80 -22.30 -19.15
N GLN A 31 10.50 -23.42 -19.42
CA GLN A 31 10.96 -24.33 -18.37
C GLN A 31 11.93 -23.65 -17.38
N ARG A 32 12.82 -22.78 -17.88
CA ARG A 32 13.73 -22.00 -17.01
C ARG A 32 12.96 -21.02 -16.13
N TYR A 33 11.97 -20.32 -16.68
CA TYR A 33 11.13 -19.40 -15.91
C TYR A 33 10.23 -20.11 -14.90
N GLU A 34 9.69 -21.28 -15.24
CA GLU A 34 9.00 -22.15 -14.27
C GLU A 34 9.93 -22.52 -13.10
N ARG A 35 11.15 -22.94 -13.43
CA ARG A 35 12.13 -23.27 -12.40
C ARG A 35 12.53 -22.07 -11.54
N LEU A 36 12.64 -20.89 -12.14
CA LEU A 36 12.91 -19.65 -11.44
C LEU A 36 11.78 -19.30 -10.46
N ARG A 37 10.52 -19.50 -10.87
CA ARG A 37 9.34 -19.33 -10.00
C ARG A 37 9.36 -20.27 -8.81
N GLU A 38 9.72 -21.52 -8.99
CA GLU A 38 9.87 -22.51 -7.91
C GLU A 38 10.98 -22.11 -6.93
N LEU A 39 12.13 -21.64 -7.42
CA LEU A 39 13.23 -21.17 -6.60
C LEU A 39 12.84 -19.95 -5.77
N ALA A 40 12.16 -19.00 -6.36
CA ALA A 40 11.63 -17.83 -5.65
C ALA A 40 10.64 -18.22 -4.53
N ALA A 41 9.74 -19.17 -4.82
CA ALA A 41 8.79 -19.68 -3.83
C ALA A 41 9.49 -20.44 -2.69
N SER A 42 10.49 -21.27 -3.01
CA SER A 42 11.28 -21.99 -2.01
C SER A 42 12.06 -21.04 -1.09
N MET A 43 12.66 -19.98 -1.66
CA MET A 43 13.36 -18.95 -0.88
C MET A 43 12.40 -18.21 0.06
N LEU A 44 11.22 -17.85 -0.43
CA LEU A 44 10.21 -17.18 0.37
C LEU A 44 9.66 -18.11 1.47
N ALA A 45 9.43 -19.39 1.19
CA ALA A 45 9.00 -20.40 2.15
C ALA A 45 10.03 -20.55 3.30
N HIS A 46 11.31 -20.62 2.94
CA HIS A 46 12.38 -20.73 3.92
C HIS A 46 12.46 -19.51 4.85
N GLY A 47 12.28 -18.32 4.29
CA GLY A 47 12.38 -17.07 5.06
C GLY A 47 11.13 -16.72 5.86
N SER A 48 9.93 -17.10 5.40
CA SER A 48 8.65 -16.79 6.05
C SER A 48 8.13 -17.88 6.98
N GLY A 49 8.60 -19.13 6.81
CA GLY A 49 8.06 -20.32 7.48
C GLY A 49 6.76 -20.86 6.87
N GLU A 50 6.29 -20.26 5.77
CA GLU A 50 5.11 -20.74 5.03
C GLU A 50 5.44 -21.96 4.17
N LYS A 51 4.40 -22.73 3.80
CA LYS A 51 4.55 -23.88 2.89
C LYS A 51 4.82 -23.44 1.46
N CYS A 52 5.81 -24.05 0.80
CA CYS A 52 6.19 -23.72 -0.57
C CYS A 52 5.03 -23.87 -1.57
N GLU A 53 4.16 -24.86 -1.38
CA GLU A 53 3.00 -25.13 -2.24
C GLU A 53 1.99 -23.98 -2.20
N VAL A 54 1.76 -23.38 -1.01
CA VAL A 54 0.87 -22.23 -0.83
C VAL A 54 1.41 -21.01 -1.57
N ILE A 55 2.71 -20.78 -1.45
CA ILE A 55 3.38 -19.66 -2.13
C ILE A 55 3.37 -19.86 -3.65
N LEU A 56 3.63 -21.07 -4.14
CA LEU A 56 3.58 -21.40 -5.56
C LEU A 56 2.19 -21.17 -6.13
N GLU A 57 1.13 -21.51 -5.39
CA GLU A 57 -0.23 -21.25 -5.83
C GLU A 57 -0.51 -19.74 -5.97
N ILE A 58 -0.09 -18.95 -5.00
CA ILE A 58 -0.18 -17.48 -5.09
C ILE A 58 0.57 -16.96 -6.33
N PHE A 59 1.77 -17.49 -6.63
CA PHE A 59 2.57 -17.04 -7.76
C PHE A 59 1.97 -17.42 -9.12
N ARG A 60 1.15 -18.48 -9.20
CA ARG A 60 0.46 -18.90 -10.43
C ARG A 60 -0.62 -17.92 -10.88
N HIS A 61 -1.17 -17.13 -9.96
CA HIS A 61 -2.19 -16.13 -10.29
C HIS A 61 -1.62 -14.82 -10.88
N GLY A 62 -0.30 -14.65 -10.90
CA GLY A 62 0.34 -13.49 -11.55
C GLY A 62 0.48 -13.68 -13.06
N PHE A 63 -0.07 -12.77 -13.87
CA PHE A 63 0.03 -12.75 -15.31
C PHE A 63 0.61 -11.45 -15.83
N GLY A 64 1.20 -11.50 -17.05
CA GLY A 64 1.73 -10.33 -17.71
C GLY A 64 3.03 -9.80 -17.11
N TYR A 65 3.38 -8.58 -17.48
CA TYR A 65 4.55 -7.90 -16.94
C TYR A 65 4.35 -7.61 -15.45
N ALA A 66 5.31 -7.99 -14.63
CA ALA A 66 5.25 -7.72 -13.18
C ALA A 66 5.49 -6.23 -12.92
N THR A 67 4.48 -5.56 -12.37
CA THR A 67 4.54 -4.13 -12.00
C THR A 67 4.25 -3.96 -10.52
N PRO A 68 4.71 -2.86 -9.89
CA PRO A 68 4.23 -2.51 -8.55
C PRO A 68 2.71 -2.33 -8.53
N LYS A 69 2.09 -2.74 -7.44
CA LYS A 69 0.71 -2.38 -7.12
C LYS A 69 0.65 -0.93 -6.64
N VAL A 70 -0.50 -0.31 -6.75
CA VAL A 70 -0.73 1.06 -6.29
C VAL A 70 -1.68 1.04 -5.09
N ASP A 71 -1.21 1.61 -3.97
CA ASP A 71 -1.98 1.84 -2.74
C ASP A 71 -2.18 3.34 -2.58
N VAL A 72 -3.40 3.80 -2.34
CA VAL A 72 -3.73 5.22 -2.16
C VAL A 72 -4.12 5.51 -0.72
N ARG A 73 -3.69 6.65 -0.17
CA ARG A 73 -4.01 7.11 1.19
C ARG A 73 -4.44 8.57 1.18
N GLY A 74 -5.57 8.85 1.83
CA GLY A 74 -6.12 10.20 1.96
C GLY A 74 -5.84 10.82 3.32
N ALA A 75 -5.17 11.96 3.34
CA ALA A 75 -4.98 12.77 4.54
C ALA A 75 -5.94 13.96 4.50
N ALA A 76 -7.06 13.85 5.19
CA ALA A 76 -8.06 14.90 5.35
C ALA A 76 -7.92 15.55 6.74
N PHE A 77 -8.07 16.87 6.81
CA PHE A 77 -7.84 17.63 8.02
C PHE A 77 -9.05 18.48 8.42
N VAL A 78 -9.36 18.51 9.73
CA VAL A 78 -10.34 19.40 10.33
C VAL A 78 -9.72 19.97 11.62
N ASP A 79 -9.74 21.27 11.80
CA ASP A 79 -9.22 21.97 12.97
C ASP A 79 -7.78 21.57 13.37
N GLY A 80 -6.93 21.34 12.37
CA GLY A 80 -5.53 20.95 12.57
C GLY A 80 -5.34 19.49 13.01
N GLN A 81 -6.36 18.65 12.94
CA GLN A 81 -6.32 17.22 13.23
C GLN A 81 -6.52 16.41 11.96
N VAL A 82 -5.87 15.25 11.85
CA VAL A 82 -5.96 14.33 10.71
C VAL A 82 -7.02 13.26 10.94
N LEU A 83 -7.82 12.99 9.91
CA LEU A 83 -8.76 11.88 9.89
C LEU A 83 -8.00 10.54 9.85
N LEU A 84 -8.29 9.67 10.81
CA LEU A 84 -7.87 8.27 10.79
C LEU A 84 -9.08 7.36 10.97
N VAL A 85 -8.92 6.14 10.46
CA VAL A 85 -9.86 5.03 10.62
C VAL A 85 -9.20 3.87 11.37
N ARG A 86 -9.97 3.15 12.19
CA ARG A 86 -9.46 2.00 12.94
C ARG A 86 -9.84 0.71 12.23
N GLU A 87 -8.86 0.02 11.72
CA GLU A 87 -9.01 -1.26 11.01
C GLU A 87 -9.57 -2.36 11.91
N ILE A 88 -10.53 -3.12 11.42
CA ILE A 88 -11.04 -4.31 12.13
C ILE A 88 -9.99 -5.41 12.16
N SER A 89 -9.19 -5.53 11.09
CA SER A 89 -8.23 -6.62 10.87
C SER A 89 -7.09 -6.69 11.90
N ASP A 90 -6.61 -5.53 12.41
CA ASP A 90 -5.51 -5.47 13.39
C ASP A 90 -5.78 -4.55 14.58
N GLY A 91 -6.95 -3.91 14.62
CA GLY A 91 -7.38 -3.01 15.70
C GLY A 91 -6.59 -1.72 15.79
N LYS A 92 -5.85 -1.34 14.75
CA LYS A 92 -4.96 -0.17 14.72
C LYS A 92 -5.43 0.87 13.73
N TRP A 93 -4.87 2.08 13.86
CA TRP A 93 -5.31 3.24 13.10
C TRP A 93 -4.44 3.48 11.86
N THR A 94 -5.06 4.00 10.81
CA THR A 94 -4.40 4.35 9.55
C THR A 94 -5.09 5.54 8.88
N LEU A 95 -4.41 6.17 7.94
CA LEU A 95 -5.09 7.03 6.96
C LEU A 95 -6.07 6.18 6.14
N PRO A 96 -7.30 6.66 5.88
CA PRO A 96 -8.22 5.97 5.00
C PRO A 96 -7.60 5.76 3.62
N GLY A 97 -7.88 4.60 3.00
CA GLY A 97 -7.35 4.24 1.70
C GLY A 97 -6.96 2.76 1.57
N GLY A 98 -6.80 2.32 0.33
CA GLY A 98 -6.58 0.94 -0.04
C GLY A 98 -5.90 0.79 -1.40
N TRP A 99 -6.17 -0.32 -2.05
CA TRP A 99 -5.70 -0.57 -3.41
C TRP A 99 -6.44 0.33 -4.40
N ALA A 100 -5.71 0.93 -5.33
CA ALA A 100 -6.33 1.62 -6.45
C ALA A 100 -7.01 0.62 -7.38
N ASP A 101 -8.30 0.82 -7.66
CA ASP A 101 -9.07 -0.02 -8.56
C ASP A 101 -8.83 0.28 -10.03
N VAL A 102 -9.01 -0.74 -10.88
CA VAL A 102 -8.98 -0.55 -12.34
C VAL A 102 -10.12 0.36 -12.78
N ASN A 103 -9.88 1.13 -13.85
CA ASN A 103 -10.81 2.13 -14.39
C ASN A 103 -11.11 3.32 -13.47
N GLN A 104 -10.34 3.49 -12.38
CA GLN A 104 -10.34 4.69 -11.54
C GLN A 104 -8.96 5.34 -11.58
N SER A 105 -8.94 6.66 -11.57
CA SER A 105 -7.70 7.39 -11.27
C SER A 105 -7.34 7.23 -9.79
N ALA A 106 -6.08 7.44 -9.43
CA ALA A 106 -5.65 7.38 -8.04
C ALA A 106 -6.41 8.39 -7.15
N ALA A 107 -6.81 9.55 -7.70
CA ALA A 107 -7.62 10.54 -7.00
C ALA A 107 -9.06 10.06 -6.77
N GLU A 108 -9.69 9.43 -7.76
CA GLU A 108 -11.03 8.85 -7.60
C GLU A 108 -11.00 7.70 -6.59
N SER A 109 -9.98 6.83 -6.65
CA SER A 109 -9.82 5.73 -5.69
C SER A 109 -9.72 6.25 -4.26
N VAL A 110 -8.87 7.24 -3.97
CA VAL A 110 -8.72 7.76 -2.59
C VAL A 110 -9.97 8.43 -2.07
N ILE A 111 -10.74 9.13 -2.93
CA ILE A 111 -12.01 9.75 -2.54
C ILE A 111 -13.05 8.69 -2.18
N ARG A 112 -13.14 7.62 -2.98
CA ARG A 112 -14.03 6.49 -2.72
C ARG A 112 -13.67 5.81 -1.39
N GLU A 113 -12.38 5.50 -1.16
CA GLU A 113 -11.91 4.89 0.07
C GLU A 113 -12.25 5.75 1.32
N ILE A 114 -12.04 7.08 1.25
CA ILE A 114 -12.44 7.96 2.36
C ILE A 114 -13.94 7.82 2.64
N ALA A 115 -14.76 7.81 1.59
CA ALA A 115 -16.22 7.73 1.75
C ALA A 115 -16.65 6.36 2.32
N GLU A 116 -16.10 5.26 1.81
CA GLU A 116 -16.41 3.89 2.23
C GLU A 116 -15.96 3.61 3.66
N GLU A 117 -14.71 3.99 4.01
CA GLU A 117 -14.10 3.66 5.29
C GLU A 117 -14.47 4.60 6.43
N SER A 118 -14.80 5.87 6.13
CA SER A 118 -15.05 6.87 7.16
C SER A 118 -16.44 7.51 7.14
N GLY A 119 -17.20 7.37 6.06
CA GLY A 119 -18.50 8.02 5.86
C GLY A 119 -18.42 9.50 5.51
N PHE A 120 -17.23 10.09 5.38
CA PHE A 120 -17.04 11.46 4.94
C PHE A 120 -16.96 11.55 3.41
N GLU A 121 -17.54 12.59 2.84
CA GLU A 121 -17.33 12.99 1.46
C GLU A 121 -16.09 13.88 1.38
N ALA A 122 -15.24 13.66 0.36
CA ALA A 122 -13.99 14.38 0.24
C ALA A 122 -13.67 14.76 -1.20
N ARG A 123 -12.76 15.72 -1.35
CA ARG A 123 -12.13 16.10 -2.62
C ARG A 123 -10.62 16.03 -2.49
N ALA A 124 -9.96 15.36 -3.44
CA ALA A 124 -8.51 15.36 -3.52
C ALA A 124 -8.02 16.74 -4.00
N LEU A 125 -7.12 17.35 -3.24
CA LEU A 125 -6.54 18.66 -3.55
C LEU A 125 -5.18 18.55 -4.20
N LYS A 126 -4.34 17.58 -3.73
CA LYS A 126 -2.94 17.51 -4.08
C LYS A 126 -2.42 16.09 -3.89
N LEU A 127 -1.61 15.62 -4.83
CA LEU A 127 -0.73 14.48 -4.62
C LEU A 127 0.47 14.97 -3.78
N ALA A 128 0.51 14.57 -2.50
CA ALA A 128 1.53 15.02 -1.55
C ALA A 128 2.79 14.16 -1.60
N ALA A 129 2.65 12.85 -1.76
CA ALA A 129 3.81 11.96 -1.83
C ALA A 129 3.56 10.71 -2.67
N VAL A 130 4.64 10.18 -3.25
CA VAL A 130 4.71 8.83 -3.84
C VAL A 130 5.89 8.12 -3.21
N HIS A 131 5.64 7.09 -2.42
CA HIS A 131 6.67 6.35 -1.70
C HIS A 131 6.69 4.87 -2.09
N ASP A 132 7.88 4.33 -2.31
CA ASP A 132 8.10 2.89 -2.34
C ASP A 132 7.89 2.31 -0.93
N TYR A 133 7.02 1.32 -0.82
CA TYR A 133 6.69 0.66 0.46
C TYR A 133 7.96 0.19 1.20
N GLN A 134 8.89 -0.44 0.48
CA GLN A 134 10.07 -1.06 1.05
C GLN A 134 11.08 -0.02 1.56
N LYS A 135 11.10 1.20 0.97
CA LYS A 135 12.00 2.29 1.34
C LYS A 135 11.44 3.22 2.41
N SER A 136 10.13 3.16 2.67
CA SER A 136 9.42 4.13 3.51
C SER A 136 9.28 3.72 4.98
N GLY A 137 10.04 2.71 5.45
CA GLY A 137 10.06 2.28 6.85
C GLY A 137 8.89 1.42 7.29
N HIS A 138 8.13 0.87 6.36
CA HIS A 138 7.12 -0.13 6.65
C HIS A 138 7.75 -1.47 7.08
N PRO A 139 7.05 -2.32 7.86
CA PRO A 139 7.54 -3.66 8.17
C PRO A 139 7.76 -4.47 6.89
N PRO A 140 8.85 -5.23 6.76
CA PRO A 140 9.18 -6.01 5.57
C PRO A 140 8.28 -7.26 5.47
N ARG A 141 7.03 -7.11 5.04
CA ARG A 141 6.03 -8.21 5.00
C ARG A 141 5.40 -8.43 3.64
N ASN A 142 5.70 -7.60 2.65
CA ASN A 142 5.02 -7.69 1.37
C ASN A 142 5.90 -8.31 0.30
N ILE A 143 5.36 -9.35 -0.36
CA ILE A 143 6.01 -10.00 -1.50
C ILE A 143 5.81 -9.22 -2.80
N ASP A 144 4.88 -8.25 -2.80
CA ASP A 144 4.65 -7.35 -3.92
C ASP A 144 5.45 -6.07 -3.74
N SER A 145 5.94 -5.50 -4.84
CA SER A 145 6.34 -4.09 -4.86
C SER A 145 5.09 -3.22 -4.82
N ILE A 146 5.14 -2.14 -4.06
CA ILE A 146 3.97 -1.26 -3.88
C ILE A 146 4.44 0.20 -3.93
N TYR A 147 3.78 1.00 -4.75
CA TYR A 147 3.84 2.45 -4.65
C TYR A 147 2.66 2.95 -3.82
N LYS A 148 2.97 3.69 -2.75
CA LYS A 148 1.98 4.33 -1.90
C LYS A 148 1.84 5.80 -2.30
N MET A 149 0.64 6.17 -2.73
CA MET A 149 0.31 7.54 -3.14
C MET A 149 -0.50 8.22 -2.04
N PHE A 150 0.01 9.33 -1.52
CA PHE A 150 -0.63 10.09 -0.45
C PHE A 150 -1.24 11.37 -1.01
N PHE A 151 -2.50 11.60 -0.71
CA PHE A 151 -3.24 12.78 -1.16
C PHE A 151 -3.62 13.66 0.03
N ILE A 152 -3.43 14.97 -0.09
CA ILE A 152 -4.14 15.93 0.77
C ILE A 152 -5.55 16.04 0.24
N CYS A 153 -6.52 15.84 1.14
CA CYS A 153 -7.94 15.88 0.83
C CYS A 153 -8.67 16.90 1.69
N GLU A 154 -9.73 17.47 1.15
CA GLU A 154 -10.67 18.34 1.85
C GLU A 154 -11.98 17.60 2.09
N ILE A 155 -12.50 17.63 3.32
CA ILE A 155 -13.83 17.12 3.61
C ILE A 155 -14.86 18.10 3.08
N THR A 156 -15.80 17.60 2.27
CA THR A 156 -16.85 18.39 1.63
C THR A 156 -18.24 18.11 2.20
N GLY A 157 -18.38 17.01 2.96
CA GLY A 157 -19.65 16.59 3.54
C GLY A 157 -19.55 15.26 4.28
N GLY A 158 -20.70 14.68 4.56
CA GLY A 158 -20.80 13.41 5.27
C GLY A 158 -20.64 13.55 6.79
N CYS A 159 -20.53 12.41 7.47
CA CYS A 159 -20.28 12.35 8.91
C CYS A 159 -19.57 11.03 9.25
N ALA A 160 -18.85 11.03 10.36
CA ALA A 160 -18.10 9.85 10.82
C ALA A 160 -19.04 8.63 10.94
N ARG A 161 -18.73 7.59 10.19
CA ARG A 161 -19.46 6.33 10.19
C ARG A 161 -18.48 5.18 9.89
N PRO A 162 -18.33 4.24 10.81
CA PRO A 162 -17.61 2.99 10.55
C PRO A 162 -18.19 2.19 9.39
N SER A 163 -17.39 1.29 8.84
CA SER A 163 -17.76 0.41 7.72
C SER A 163 -17.60 -1.07 8.09
N ASP A 164 -17.74 -1.95 7.12
CA ASP A 164 -17.45 -3.38 7.30
C ASP A 164 -15.95 -3.66 7.50
N GLU A 165 -15.07 -2.72 7.14
CA GLU A 165 -13.61 -2.81 7.28
C GLU A 165 -13.06 -2.01 8.46
N THR A 166 -13.78 -0.97 8.91
CA THR A 166 -13.34 -0.05 9.96
C THR A 166 -14.28 -0.01 11.15
N SER A 167 -13.75 -0.09 12.37
CA SER A 167 -14.52 -0.11 13.61
C SER A 167 -14.75 1.27 14.21
N GLU A 168 -13.88 2.23 13.94
CA GLU A 168 -13.92 3.58 14.50
C GLU A 168 -13.37 4.60 13.48
N VAL A 169 -13.87 5.83 13.57
CA VAL A 169 -13.45 6.99 12.76
C VAL A 169 -13.23 8.16 13.69
N ALA A 170 -12.05 8.78 13.67
CA ALA A 170 -11.74 9.91 14.54
C ALA A 170 -10.65 10.82 13.97
N PHE A 171 -10.56 12.03 14.50
CA PHE A 171 -9.52 13.00 14.20
C PHE A 171 -8.46 13.03 15.30
N PHE A 172 -7.19 13.13 14.90
CA PHE A 172 -6.06 13.11 15.82
C PHE A 172 -5.10 14.28 15.57
N ALA A 173 -4.63 14.89 16.65
CA ALA A 173 -3.58 15.89 16.59
C ALA A 173 -2.23 15.21 16.24
N ARG A 174 -1.31 16.00 15.66
CA ARG A 174 0.01 15.53 15.21
C ARG A 174 0.83 14.86 16.31
N ASP A 175 0.73 15.37 17.55
CA ASP A 175 1.46 14.91 18.73
C ASP A 175 0.70 13.86 19.57
N ALA A 176 -0.51 13.50 19.17
CA ALA A 176 -1.40 12.56 19.86
C ALA A 176 -1.88 11.42 18.98
N LEU A 177 -1.03 10.91 18.09
CA LEU A 177 -1.37 9.81 17.20
C LEU A 177 -1.56 8.50 18.00
N PRO A 178 -2.63 7.75 17.70
CA PRO A 178 -2.89 6.46 18.31
C PRO A 178 -1.94 5.36 17.78
N PRO A 179 -2.00 4.12 18.30
CA PRO A 179 -1.25 3.00 17.75
C PRO A 179 -1.58 2.76 16.28
N LEU A 180 -0.58 2.87 15.38
CA LEU A 180 -0.77 2.83 13.93
C LEU A 180 -0.63 1.43 13.36
N SER A 181 -1.40 1.15 12.30
CA SER A 181 -1.25 0.01 11.41
C SER A 181 -0.03 0.23 10.50
N LEU A 182 1.15 -0.13 10.98
CA LEU A 182 2.43 0.18 10.33
C LEU A 182 2.58 -0.45 8.94
N GLY A 183 1.85 -1.51 8.63
CA GLY A 183 1.78 -2.06 7.27
C GLY A 183 1.02 -1.16 6.28
N ARG A 184 0.23 -0.20 6.78
CA ARG A 184 -0.59 0.72 5.99
C ARG A 184 -0.04 2.13 6.00
N THR A 185 0.21 2.69 7.19
CA THR A 185 0.70 4.07 7.34
C THR A 185 1.66 4.17 8.51
N THR A 186 2.76 4.90 8.35
CA THR A 186 3.74 5.18 9.40
C THR A 186 3.54 6.57 9.98
N ALA A 187 4.00 6.79 11.22
CA ALA A 187 3.96 8.12 11.85
C ALA A 187 4.72 9.18 11.03
N ARG A 188 5.85 8.78 10.42
CA ARG A 188 6.63 9.67 9.53
C ARG A 188 5.82 10.12 8.31
N GLN A 189 5.02 9.25 7.72
CA GLN A 189 4.16 9.59 6.58
C GLN A 189 3.03 10.54 7.01
N ILE A 190 2.39 10.29 8.15
CA ILE A 190 1.37 11.22 8.70
C ILE A 190 2.00 12.58 9.00
N ASP A 191 3.18 12.62 9.61
CA ASP A 191 3.91 13.85 9.88
C ASP A 191 4.19 14.67 8.60
N ARG A 192 4.57 13.99 7.51
CA ARG A 192 4.73 14.63 6.20
C ARG A 192 3.41 15.17 5.66
N MET A 193 2.27 14.49 5.89
CA MET A 193 0.96 15.00 5.46
C MET A 193 0.57 16.27 6.23
N PHE A 194 0.82 16.36 7.54
CA PHE A 194 0.66 17.60 8.28
C PHE A 194 1.51 18.74 7.69
N HIS A 195 2.75 18.43 7.31
CA HIS A 195 3.62 19.43 6.69
C HIS A 195 3.09 19.90 5.33
N HIS A 196 2.63 19.00 4.47
CA HIS A 196 2.01 19.33 3.18
C HIS A 196 0.69 20.11 3.33
N ALA A 197 -0.10 19.81 4.37
CA ALA A 197 -1.33 20.56 4.65
C ALA A 197 -1.04 22.01 5.09
N ALA A 198 0.01 22.21 5.90
CA ALA A 198 0.44 23.54 6.34
C ALA A 198 1.15 24.34 5.23
N HIS A 199 1.70 23.67 4.21
CA HIS A 199 2.45 24.29 3.09
C HIS A 199 1.96 23.75 1.75
N PRO A 200 0.84 24.28 1.23
CA PRO A 200 0.20 23.77 0.00
C PRO A 200 1.11 23.79 -1.25
N ASP A 201 2.04 24.72 -1.31
CA ASP A 201 2.95 24.93 -2.45
C ASP A 201 4.16 23.98 -2.47
N LEU A 202 4.34 23.12 -1.45
CA LEU A 202 5.41 22.14 -1.47
C LEU A 202 5.29 21.21 -2.68
N ALA A 203 6.44 20.89 -3.30
CA ALA A 203 6.49 19.87 -4.32
C ALA A 203 6.11 18.49 -3.75
N THR A 204 5.61 17.61 -4.59
CA THR A 204 5.32 16.20 -4.22
C THR A 204 6.59 15.52 -3.73
N ASP A 205 6.54 14.87 -2.57
CA ASP A 205 7.64 14.05 -2.06
C ASP A 205 7.74 12.72 -2.84
N PHE A 206 8.96 12.24 -3.07
CA PHE A 206 9.20 10.89 -3.62
C PHE A 206 10.55 10.34 -3.12
N ASP A 207 10.77 9.00 -3.26
CA ASP A 207 12.03 8.32 -2.90
C ASP A 207 13.16 8.57 -3.91
#